data_48bddce8964ca731a3f3678297ea1b6e
#
_entry.id   48bddce8964ca731a3f3678297ea1b6e
#
_cell.length_a   1.000
_cell.length_b   1.000
_cell.length_c   1.000
_cell.angle_alpha   90.00
_cell.angle_beta   90.00
_cell.angle_gamma   90.00
#
_symmetry.space_group_name_H-M   'P 1'
#
loop_
_entity.id
_entity.type
_entity.pdbx_description
1 polymer ?
#
loop_
_entity_poly.entity_id
_entity_poly.type
_entity_poly.pdbx_seq_one_letter_code
_entity_poly.pdbx_strand_id
1 'polypeptide(L)'
;MNFPVSAIIAIGLSVVLGAACRTAATARKPPIVQPGAPGEPSRVVAAAAAADLSHVGYTEADVQFMQGMISHHAQAVEMVAMIPSRTQREDMRLLGHRIDVSQADEIKMMQHWLQVRGREAPDAHAHHTHDAKLMPGMLTPEEMERLAAATGDEFDRLFLEGMIKHHGGALTMVQDLFNTRGAGQEVEIFSFASDVDADQRMEIERMGAMLNTLLKERHR
;
A
#
# COMPACT_ATOMS: atom_id res chain seq x y z
N MET A 1 84.64 -47.95 26.80
CA MET A 1 83.21 -47.61 26.99
C MET A 1 82.76 -46.86 25.74
N ASN A 2 82.17 -47.61 24.86
CA ASN A 2 81.79 -47.06 23.50
C ASN A 2 80.32 -46.82 23.47
N PHE A 3 79.96 -45.63 23.06
CA PHE A 3 78.57 -45.27 22.73
C PHE A 3 78.34 -45.37 21.19
N PRO A 4 77.25 -46.01 20.77
CA PRO A 4 76.95 -46.05 19.33
C PRO A 4 76.16 -44.82 18.92
N VAL A 5 76.50 -44.33 17.72
CA VAL A 5 75.86 -43.22 17.04
C VAL A 5 74.55 -43.70 16.44
N SER A 6 73.43 -43.04 16.80
CA SER A 6 72.11 -43.25 16.15
C SER A 6 71.96 -42.38 14.92
N ALA A 7 71.71 -43.01 13.80
CA ALA A 7 71.41 -42.35 12.53
C ALA A 7 69.97 -41.88 12.54
N ILE A 8 69.76 -40.59 12.29
CA ILE A 8 68.46 -39.97 12.08
C ILE A 8 68.13 -40.03 10.60
N ILE A 9 67.10 -40.79 10.25
CA ILE A 9 66.51 -40.80 8.90
C ILE A 9 65.52 -39.64 8.78
N ALA A 10 65.84 -38.65 7.95
CA ALA A 10 64.95 -37.57 7.62
C ALA A 10 64.01 -38.03 6.49
N ILE A 11 62.70 -38.18 6.81
CA ILE A 11 61.64 -38.43 5.83
C ILE A 11 61.20 -37.08 5.30
N GLY A 12 61.58 -36.78 4.07
CA GLY A 12 61.10 -35.57 3.33
C GLY A 12 59.65 -35.74 2.91
N LEU A 13 58.75 -34.96 3.51
CA LEU A 13 57.36 -34.86 3.11
C LEU A 13 57.23 -33.83 2.01
N SER A 14 57.11 -34.27 0.74
CA SER A 14 56.88 -33.41 -0.39
C SER A 14 55.40 -33.02 -0.44
N VAL A 15 55.08 -31.78 -0.05
CA VAL A 15 53.74 -31.18 -0.21
C VAL A 15 53.59 -30.71 -1.64
N VAL A 16 52.82 -31.44 -2.44
CA VAL A 16 52.39 -30.99 -3.77
C VAL A 16 51.24 -30.01 -3.56
N LEU A 17 51.52 -28.71 -3.67
CA LEU A 17 50.49 -27.68 -3.80
C LEU A 17 49.81 -27.81 -5.18
N GLY A 18 48.67 -28.49 -5.23
CA GLY A 18 47.78 -28.46 -6.36
C GLY A 18 47.09 -27.10 -6.43
N ALA A 19 47.55 -26.23 -7.36
CA ALA A 19 46.86 -25.01 -7.72
C ALA A 19 45.57 -25.38 -8.46
N ALA A 20 44.45 -25.49 -7.70
CA ALA A 20 43.11 -25.57 -8.28
C ALA A 20 42.77 -24.21 -8.84
N CYS A 21 42.93 -24.00 -10.15
CA CYS A 21 42.33 -22.92 -10.89
C CYS A 21 40.81 -23.05 -10.80
N ARG A 22 40.19 -22.41 -9.76
CA ARG A 22 38.77 -22.14 -9.78
C ARG A 22 38.52 -21.04 -10.81
N THR A 23 38.25 -21.42 -12.03
CA THR A 23 37.55 -20.56 -12.97
C THR A 23 36.16 -20.28 -12.35
N ALA A 24 36.01 -19.12 -11.68
CA ALA A 24 34.71 -18.61 -11.32
C ALA A 24 33.94 -18.38 -12.63
N ALA A 25 33.12 -19.36 -13.00
CA ALA A 25 32.14 -19.16 -14.05
C ALA A 25 31.27 -18.00 -13.56
N THR A 26 31.48 -16.80 -14.10
CA THR A 26 30.57 -15.67 -13.94
C THR A 26 29.21 -16.15 -14.45
N ALA A 27 28.32 -16.48 -13.54
CA ALA A 27 26.95 -16.84 -13.89
C ALA A 27 26.37 -15.68 -14.70
N ARG A 28 26.29 -15.86 -16.02
CA ARG A 28 25.63 -14.87 -16.89
C ARG A 28 24.22 -14.73 -16.39
N LYS A 29 23.87 -13.55 -15.88
CA LYS A 29 22.47 -13.23 -15.54
C LYS A 29 21.61 -13.46 -16.79
N PRO A 30 20.44 -14.10 -16.70
CA PRO A 30 19.58 -14.30 -17.85
C PRO A 30 19.24 -12.94 -18.49
N PRO A 31 19.11 -12.89 -19.82
CA PRO A 31 18.75 -11.65 -20.49
C PRO A 31 17.34 -11.22 -20.09
N ILE A 32 17.15 -9.92 -19.88
CA ILE A 32 15.82 -9.34 -19.70
C ILE A 32 15.21 -9.18 -21.08
N VAL A 33 14.09 -9.85 -21.32
CA VAL A 33 13.39 -9.80 -22.60
C VAL A 33 12.11 -9.00 -22.42
N GLN A 34 11.99 -7.89 -23.16
CA GLN A 34 10.76 -7.12 -23.24
C GLN A 34 9.91 -7.69 -24.38
N PRO A 35 8.68 -8.19 -24.09
CA PRO A 35 7.76 -8.61 -25.15
C PRO A 35 7.41 -7.44 -26.07
N GLY A 36 7.31 -7.70 -27.37
CA GLY A 36 6.75 -6.76 -28.33
C GLY A 36 5.22 -6.67 -28.22
N ALA A 37 4.64 -5.62 -28.79
CA ALA A 37 3.19 -5.56 -29.01
C ALA A 37 2.74 -6.70 -29.93
N PRO A 38 1.45 -7.05 -29.98
CA PRO A 38 0.95 -8.05 -30.93
C PRO A 38 1.41 -7.77 -32.37
N GLY A 39 2.19 -8.70 -32.93
CA GLY A 39 2.81 -8.56 -34.26
C GLY A 39 4.23 -8.01 -34.27
N GLU A 40 4.76 -7.52 -33.15
CA GLU A 40 6.11 -7.00 -33.02
C GLU A 40 7.05 -8.00 -32.35
N PRO A 41 8.33 -8.08 -32.75
CA PRO A 41 9.28 -8.97 -32.12
C PRO A 41 9.66 -8.52 -30.71
N SER A 42 9.89 -9.50 -29.83
CA SER A 42 10.48 -9.25 -28.51
C SER A 42 11.91 -8.73 -28.63
N ARG A 43 12.34 -7.86 -27.72
CA ARG A 43 13.71 -7.31 -27.69
C ARG A 43 14.40 -7.61 -26.37
N VAL A 44 15.72 -7.84 -26.44
CA VAL A 44 16.58 -7.95 -25.25
C VAL A 44 16.95 -6.54 -24.80
N VAL A 45 16.73 -6.24 -23.53
CA VAL A 45 17.10 -4.95 -22.92
C VAL A 45 18.21 -5.13 -21.90
N ALA A 46 19.11 -4.16 -21.81
CA ALA A 46 20.14 -4.14 -20.78
C ALA A 46 19.50 -3.96 -19.41
N ALA A 47 20.05 -4.58 -18.36
CA ALA A 47 19.51 -4.50 -17.00
C ALA A 47 19.40 -3.03 -16.50
N ALA A 48 20.37 -2.17 -16.84
CA ALA A 48 20.31 -0.75 -16.50
C ALA A 48 19.14 -0.04 -17.19
N ALA A 49 18.86 -0.34 -18.46
CA ALA A 49 17.75 0.25 -19.20
C ALA A 49 16.38 -0.30 -18.73
N ALA A 50 16.34 -1.56 -18.27
CA ALA A 50 15.15 -2.15 -17.71
C ALA A 50 14.82 -1.60 -16.29
N ALA A 51 15.84 -1.11 -15.58
CA ALA A 51 15.67 -0.48 -14.25
C ALA A 51 15.54 1.05 -14.32
N ASP A 52 15.70 1.66 -15.49
CA ASP A 52 15.55 3.10 -15.66
C ASP A 52 14.07 3.48 -15.78
N LEU A 53 13.54 4.03 -14.68
CA LEU A 53 12.17 4.53 -14.60
C LEU A 53 12.08 6.06 -14.79
N SER A 54 13.18 6.73 -15.16
CA SER A 54 13.23 8.20 -15.31
C SER A 54 12.28 8.76 -16.37
N HIS A 55 11.84 7.92 -17.30
CA HIS A 55 10.87 8.26 -18.35
C HIS A 55 9.41 7.89 -18.01
N VAL A 56 9.18 7.23 -16.87
CA VAL A 56 7.83 6.89 -16.39
C VAL A 56 7.30 8.10 -15.66
N GLY A 57 6.50 8.90 -16.34
CA GLY A 57 5.83 10.06 -15.78
C GLY A 57 4.43 9.72 -15.25
N TYR A 58 3.86 10.66 -14.50
CA TYR A 58 2.46 10.57 -14.10
C TYR A 58 1.51 10.98 -15.24
N THR A 59 0.28 10.51 -15.17
CA THR A 59 -0.81 10.79 -16.14
C THR A 59 -1.88 11.69 -15.52
N GLU A 60 -2.81 12.16 -16.31
CA GLU A 60 -3.99 12.87 -15.80
C GLU A 60 -4.88 11.97 -14.93
N ALA A 61 -4.93 10.68 -15.21
CA ALA A 61 -5.66 9.73 -14.37
C ALA A 61 -5.04 9.59 -12.98
N ASP A 62 -3.71 9.67 -12.85
CA ASP A 62 -3.02 9.71 -11.56
C ASP A 62 -3.38 10.96 -10.77
N VAL A 63 -3.45 12.12 -11.44
CA VAL A 63 -3.88 13.38 -10.81
C VAL A 63 -5.32 13.27 -10.29
N GLN A 64 -6.24 12.76 -11.12
CA GLN A 64 -7.64 12.56 -10.72
C GLN A 64 -7.80 11.57 -9.57
N PHE A 65 -7.00 10.50 -9.56
CA PHE A 65 -6.96 9.55 -8.46
C PHE A 65 -6.52 10.23 -7.15
N MET A 66 -5.42 10.98 -7.16
CA MET A 66 -4.93 11.70 -5.97
C MET A 66 -5.95 12.73 -5.47
N GLN A 67 -6.54 13.51 -6.38
CA GLN A 67 -7.56 14.50 -6.03
C GLN A 67 -8.82 13.86 -5.45
N GLY A 68 -9.28 12.78 -6.06
CA GLY A 68 -10.44 12.03 -5.59
C GLY A 68 -10.19 11.39 -4.22
N MET A 69 -9.03 10.77 -4.03
CA MET A 69 -8.71 10.08 -2.78
C MET A 69 -8.54 11.05 -1.60
N ILE A 70 -8.12 12.31 -1.81
CA ILE A 70 -8.13 13.34 -0.76
C ILE A 70 -9.53 13.53 -0.19
N SER A 71 -10.53 13.76 -1.06
CA SER A 71 -11.90 13.98 -0.61
C SER A 71 -12.54 12.70 -0.04
N HIS A 72 -12.16 11.54 -0.57
CA HIS A 72 -12.59 10.25 -0.07
C HIS A 72 -12.08 10.04 1.37
N HIS A 73 -10.79 10.18 1.63
CA HIS A 73 -10.18 10.04 2.95
C HIS A 73 -10.71 11.05 3.97
N ALA A 74 -11.00 12.27 3.53
CA ALA A 74 -11.58 13.29 4.41
C ALA A 74 -12.91 12.86 5.02
N GLN A 75 -13.76 12.14 4.28
CA GLN A 75 -15.00 11.60 4.85
C GLN A 75 -14.72 10.55 5.94
N ALA A 76 -13.71 9.69 5.76
CA ALA A 76 -13.34 8.74 6.82
C ALA A 76 -12.86 9.45 8.09
N VAL A 77 -12.05 10.51 7.96
CA VAL A 77 -11.62 11.33 9.10
C VAL A 77 -12.83 11.97 9.82
N GLU A 78 -13.83 12.46 9.08
CA GLU A 78 -15.08 12.97 9.67
C GLU A 78 -15.87 11.90 10.42
N MET A 79 -15.99 10.71 9.86
CA MET A 79 -16.64 9.59 10.56
C MET A 79 -15.91 9.26 11.86
N VAL A 80 -14.58 9.19 11.83
CA VAL A 80 -13.75 8.92 13.01
C VAL A 80 -13.91 10.01 14.09
N ALA A 81 -14.00 11.26 13.70
CA ALA A 81 -14.17 12.37 14.62
C ALA A 81 -15.46 12.27 15.49
N MET A 82 -16.45 11.48 15.08
CA MET A 82 -17.67 11.24 15.85
C MET A 82 -17.45 10.25 17.02
N ILE A 83 -16.49 9.32 16.93
CA ILE A 83 -16.28 8.22 17.88
C ILE A 83 -16.24 8.68 19.35
N PRO A 84 -15.43 9.71 19.75
CA PRO A 84 -15.28 10.06 21.15
C PRO A 84 -16.57 10.45 21.85
N SER A 85 -17.54 11.01 21.11
CA SER A 85 -18.82 11.47 21.63
C SER A 85 -19.95 10.45 21.49
N ARG A 86 -19.76 9.36 20.74
CA ARG A 86 -20.83 8.43 20.35
C ARG A 86 -20.70 7.06 20.97
N THR A 87 -19.48 6.62 21.33
CA THR A 87 -19.26 5.30 21.95
C THR A 87 -18.28 5.36 23.12
N GLN A 88 -18.44 4.44 24.06
CA GLN A 88 -17.51 4.23 25.18
C GLN A 88 -16.57 3.02 24.93
N ARG A 89 -16.74 2.32 23.81
CA ARG A 89 -15.93 1.12 23.49
C ARG A 89 -14.49 1.50 23.16
N GLU A 90 -13.56 0.93 23.90
CA GLU A 90 -12.14 1.19 23.74
C GLU A 90 -11.59 0.65 22.40
N ASP A 91 -12.06 -0.51 21.95
CA ASP A 91 -11.69 -1.10 20.66
C ASP A 91 -12.09 -0.19 19.47
N MET A 92 -13.24 0.49 19.56
CA MET A 92 -13.67 1.48 18.57
C MET A 92 -12.78 2.73 18.60
N ARG A 93 -12.36 3.20 19.77
CA ARG A 93 -11.45 4.35 19.91
C ARG A 93 -10.07 4.04 19.33
N LEU A 94 -9.53 2.85 19.61
CA LEU A 94 -8.25 2.41 19.08
C LEU A 94 -8.29 2.24 17.55
N LEU A 95 -9.38 1.69 17.01
CA LEU A 95 -9.61 1.61 15.58
C LEU A 95 -9.64 3.00 14.95
N GLY A 96 -10.49 3.90 15.50
CA GLY A 96 -10.63 5.27 15.00
C GLY A 96 -9.31 6.04 15.01
N HIS A 97 -8.55 5.97 16.11
CA HIS A 97 -7.24 6.63 16.17
C HIS A 97 -6.28 6.16 15.08
N ARG A 98 -6.25 4.86 14.79
CA ARG A 98 -5.41 4.35 13.71
C ARG A 98 -5.83 4.86 12.35
N ILE A 99 -7.13 4.80 12.02
CA ILE A 99 -7.68 5.31 10.76
C ILE A 99 -7.39 6.81 10.63
N ASP A 100 -7.59 7.58 11.69
CA ASP A 100 -7.34 9.03 11.70
C ASP A 100 -5.89 9.36 11.33
N VAL A 101 -4.92 8.73 12.02
CA VAL A 101 -3.49 8.98 11.80
C VAL A 101 -3.09 8.59 10.37
N SER A 102 -3.47 7.40 9.91
CA SER A 102 -3.12 6.90 8.57
C SER A 102 -3.71 7.83 7.51
N GLN A 103 -5.01 8.05 7.52
CA GLN A 103 -5.68 8.78 6.44
C GLN A 103 -5.37 10.28 6.45
N ALA A 104 -5.14 10.89 7.62
CA ALA A 104 -4.68 12.29 7.69
C ALA A 104 -3.28 12.47 7.11
N ASP A 105 -2.38 11.51 7.31
CA ASP A 105 -1.03 11.57 6.74
C ASP A 105 -1.03 11.28 5.23
N GLU A 106 -1.89 10.37 4.76
CA GLU A 106 -2.09 10.10 3.34
C GLU A 106 -2.67 11.31 2.60
N ILE A 107 -3.62 12.04 3.20
CA ILE A 107 -4.13 13.31 2.64
C ILE A 107 -2.97 14.32 2.44
N LYS A 108 -2.12 14.51 3.45
CA LYS A 108 -0.97 15.44 3.36
C LYS A 108 0.00 15.01 2.26
N MET A 109 0.27 13.72 2.14
CA MET A 109 1.15 13.17 1.12
C MET A 109 0.56 13.42 -0.28
N MET A 110 -0.72 13.15 -0.51
CA MET A 110 -1.40 13.42 -1.78
C MET A 110 -1.42 14.91 -2.13
N GLN A 111 -1.70 15.78 -1.16
CA GLN A 111 -1.64 17.23 -1.34
C GLN A 111 -0.23 17.68 -1.74
N HIS A 112 0.80 17.17 -1.06
CA HIS A 112 2.19 17.48 -1.40
C HIS A 112 2.56 16.98 -2.81
N TRP A 113 2.16 15.75 -3.17
CA TRP A 113 2.41 15.18 -4.49
C TRP A 113 1.81 16.05 -5.61
N LEU A 114 0.58 16.52 -5.43
CA LEU A 114 -0.10 17.45 -6.36
C LEU A 114 0.62 18.79 -6.43
N GLN A 115 0.95 19.38 -5.27
CA GLN A 115 1.57 20.70 -5.17
C GLN A 115 2.93 20.77 -5.88
N VAL A 116 3.81 19.79 -5.67
CA VAL A 116 5.15 19.79 -6.30
C VAL A 116 5.09 19.61 -7.82
N ARG A 117 3.94 19.14 -8.34
CA ARG A 117 3.66 18.99 -9.76
C ARG A 117 2.84 20.13 -10.34
N GLY A 118 2.58 21.18 -9.55
CA GLY A 118 1.79 22.34 -9.98
C GLY A 118 0.32 22.00 -10.26
N ARG A 119 -0.19 20.94 -9.65
CA ARG A 119 -1.58 20.51 -9.77
C ARG A 119 -2.39 21.01 -8.59
N GLU A 120 -3.65 21.33 -8.82
CA GLU A 120 -4.56 21.77 -7.77
C GLU A 120 -4.87 20.60 -6.82
N ALA A 121 -4.72 20.86 -5.50
CA ALA A 121 -5.21 19.96 -4.47
C ALA A 121 -6.61 20.44 -4.06
N PRO A 122 -7.66 19.61 -4.15
CA PRO A 122 -9.00 19.99 -3.72
C PRO A 122 -9.02 20.23 -2.21
N ASP A 123 -9.97 21.08 -1.79
CA ASP A 123 -10.35 21.13 -0.37
C ASP A 123 -10.85 19.74 0.05
N ALA A 124 -10.28 19.24 1.14
CA ALA A 124 -10.66 17.93 1.69
C ALA A 124 -12.18 17.84 1.95
N HIS A 125 -12.84 18.95 2.29
CA HIS A 125 -14.28 19.02 2.55
C HIS A 125 -15.16 19.35 1.33
N ALA A 126 -14.60 19.35 0.12
CA ALA A 126 -15.36 19.65 -1.11
C ALA A 126 -16.54 18.68 -1.36
N HIS A 127 -16.56 17.51 -0.73
CA HIS A 127 -17.64 16.52 -0.85
C HIS A 127 -18.95 16.91 -0.13
N HIS A 128 -18.96 17.97 0.68
CA HIS A 128 -20.16 18.46 1.37
C HIS A 128 -21.14 19.24 0.48
N THR A 129 -20.77 19.52 -0.76
CA THR A 129 -21.69 20.22 -1.69
C THR A 129 -22.75 19.25 -2.17
N HIS A 130 -24.03 19.67 -2.15
CA HIS A 130 -25.18 18.84 -2.56
C HIS A 130 -25.06 18.27 -3.99
N ASP A 131 -24.27 18.91 -4.85
CA ASP A 131 -24.03 18.49 -6.22
C ASP A 131 -22.73 17.68 -6.40
N ALA A 132 -21.98 17.39 -5.30
CA ALA A 132 -20.76 16.61 -5.38
C ALA A 132 -21.07 15.16 -5.77
N LYS A 133 -20.48 14.70 -6.87
CA LYS A 133 -20.55 13.29 -7.23
C LYS A 133 -19.80 12.45 -6.19
N LEU A 134 -20.54 11.65 -5.44
CA LEU A 134 -19.94 10.71 -4.49
C LEU A 134 -19.05 9.69 -5.23
N MET A 135 -17.87 9.49 -4.69
CA MET A 135 -16.96 8.46 -5.17
C MET A 135 -17.39 7.07 -4.66
N PRO A 136 -16.89 5.99 -5.25
CA PRO A 136 -17.22 4.63 -4.82
C PRO A 136 -17.09 4.48 -3.30
N GLY A 137 -18.08 3.87 -2.66
CA GLY A 137 -18.07 3.55 -1.23
C GLY A 137 -18.32 4.71 -0.28
N MET A 138 -18.28 5.96 -0.69
CA MET A 138 -18.62 7.09 0.19
C MET A 138 -20.04 6.95 0.75
N LEU A 139 -20.22 7.42 1.97
CA LEU A 139 -21.52 7.53 2.58
C LEU A 139 -22.30 8.71 1.98
N THR A 140 -23.58 8.52 1.74
CA THR A 140 -24.46 9.62 1.34
C THR A 140 -24.67 10.59 2.49
N PRO A 141 -25.16 11.83 2.25
CA PRO A 141 -25.51 12.75 3.31
C PRO A 141 -26.48 12.13 4.33
N GLU A 142 -27.48 11.37 3.89
CA GLU A 142 -28.45 10.71 4.75
C GLU A 142 -27.81 9.58 5.60
N GLU A 143 -26.83 8.85 5.04
CA GLU A 143 -26.06 7.86 5.79
C GLU A 143 -25.17 8.51 6.85
N MET A 144 -24.53 9.64 6.53
CA MET A 144 -23.74 10.44 7.47
C MET A 144 -24.61 11.02 8.59
N GLU A 145 -25.79 11.56 8.27
CA GLU A 145 -26.76 12.05 9.27
C GLU A 145 -27.21 10.95 10.22
N ARG A 146 -27.55 9.75 9.69
CA ARG A 146 -27.91 8.60 10.53
C ARG A 146 -26.76 8.18 11.44
N LEU A 147 -25.53 8.15 10.94
CA LEU A 147 -24.35 7.86 11.75
C LEU A 147 -24.17 8.89 12.85
N ALA A 148 -24.29 10.17 12.52
CA ALA A 148 -24.14 11.27 13.47
C ALA A 148 -25.23 11.30 14.56
N ALA A 149 -26.44 10.82 14.26
CA ALA A 149 -27.55 10.74 15.22
C ALA A 149 -27.45 9.53 16.17
N ALA A 150 -26.74 8.46 15.76
CA ALA A 150 -26.65 7.23 16.54
C ALA A 150 -25.68 7.34 17.72
N THR A 151 -25.84 6.49 18.74
CA THR A 151 -24.95 6.37 19.89
C THR A 151 -24.83 4.90 20.36
N GLY A 152 -23.77 4.58 21.11
CA GLY A 152 -23.56 3.25 21.66
C GLY A 152 -23.46 2.18 20.55
N ASP A 153 -24.01 1.00 20.81
CA ASP A 153 -23.93 -0.15 19.90
C ASP A 153 -24.50 0.11 18.50
N GLU A 154 -25.48 1.01 18.39
CA GLU A 154 -26.05 1.37 17.09
C GLU A 154 -25.08 2.24 16.30
N PHE A 155 -24.41 3.19 16.95
CA PHE A 155 -23.33 3.95 16.33
C PHE A 155 -22.19 3.02 15.89
N ASP A 156 -21.74 2.13 16.77
CA ASP A 156 -20.64 1.20 16.50
C ASP A 156 -20.93 0.33 15.27
N ARG A 157 -22.17 -0.18 15.17
CA ARG A 157 -22.62 -0.97 14.02
C ARG A 157 -22.61 -0.15 12.73
N LEU A 158 -23.24 1.03 12.75
CA LEU A 158 -23.33 1.90 11.57
C LEU A 158 -21.95 2.38 11.12
N PHE A 159 -21.06 2.70 12.08
CA PHE A 159 -19.70 3.09 11.81
C PHE A 159 -18.92 1.96 11.11
N LEU A 160 -18.97 0.74 11.68
CA LEU A 160 -18.24 -0.40 11.10
C LEU A 160 -18.78 -0.77 9.72
N GLU A 161 -20.09 -0.84 9.53
CA GLU A 161 -20.70 -1.10 8.21
C GLU A 161 -20.35 0.00 7.20
N GLY A 162 -20.48 1.26 7.61
CA GLY A 162 -20.16 2.41 6.78
C GLY A 162 -18.69 2.48 6.38
N MET A 163 -17.79 2.26 7.34
CA MET A 163 -16.34 2.31 7.08
C MET A 163 -15.85 1.11 6.24
N ILE A 164 -16.43 -0.08 6.41
CA ILE A 164 -16.18 -1.23 5.51
C ILE A 164 -16.61 -0.89 4.07
N LYS A 165 -17.80 -0.31 3.89
CA LYS A 165 -18.29 0.16 2.58
C LYS A 165 -17.34 1.19 1.98
N HIS A 166 -16.92 2.17 2.79
CA HIS A 166 -16.02 3.25 2.40
C HIS A 166 -14.66 2.72 1.93
N HIS A 167 -14.02 1.86 2.72
CA HIS A 167 -12.76 1.21 2.37
C HIS A 167 -12.87 0.36 1.10
N GLY A 168 -13.97 -0.37 0.93
CA GLY A 168 -14.26 -1.08 -0.32
C GLY A 168 -14.33 -0.17 -1.54
N GLY A 169 -14.76 1.08 -1.35
CA GLY A 169 -14.75 2.12 -2.39
C GLY A 169 -13.34 2.55 -2.76
N ALA A 170 -12.44 2.73 -1.79
CA ALA A 170 -11.03 3.03 -2.02
C ALA A 170 -10.35 1.93 -2.85
N LEU A 171 -10.62 0.65 -2.53
CA LEU A 171 -10.12 -0.48 -3.33
C LEU A 171 -10.61 -0.44 -4.77
N THR A 172 -11.88 -0.03 -4.99
CA THR A 172 -12.43 0.17 -6.35
C THR A 172 -11.67 1.28 -7.07
N MET A 173 -11.39 2.41 -6.41
CA MET A 173 -10.63 3.52 -7.01
C MET A 173 -9.20 3.11 -7.38
N VAL A 174 -8.52 2.32 -6.53
CA VAL A 174 -7.19 1.76 -6.83
C VAL A 174 -7.25 0.81 -8.04
N GLN A 175 -8.25 -0.06 -8.09
CA GLN A 175 -8.44 -0.96 -9.22
C GLN A 175 -8.69 -0.20 -10.52
N ASP A 176 -9.51 0.85 -10.50
CA ASP A 176 -9.79 1.69 -11.66
C ASP A 176 -8.54 2.42 -12.15
N LEU A 177 -7.70 2.91 -11.21
CA LEU A 177 -6.41 3.50 -11.52
C LEU A 177 -5.53 2.50 -12.30
N PHE A 178 -5.30 1.30 -11.76
CA PHE A 178 -4.43 0.30 -12.39
C PHE A 178 -5.01 -0.31 -13.67
N ASN A 179 -6.32 -0.27 -13.85
CA ASN A 179 -6.97 -0.64 -15.11
C ASN A 179 -6.92 0.47 -16.18
N THR A 180 -6.57 1.69 -15.79
CA THR A 180 -6.44 2.82 -16.72
C THR A 180 -5.10 2.76 -17.43
N ARG A 181 -5.13 2.77 -18.77
CA ARG A 181 -3.91 2.65 -19.58
C ARG A 181 -2.88 3.73 -19.25
N GLY A 182 -1.71 3.31 -18.79
CA GLY A 182 -0.58 4.19 -18.48
C GLY A 182 -0.62 4.85 -17.11
N ALA A 183 -1.73 4.73 -16.38
CA ALA A 183 -1.84 5.22 -15.01
C ALA A 183 -1.25 4.24 -13.99
N GLY A 184 -0.93 4.72 -12.80
CA GLY A 184 -0.39 3.91 -11.71
C GLY A 184 1.02 3.37 -11.95
N GLN A 185 1.78 3.93 -12.91
CA GLN A 185 3.12 3.44 -13.26
C GLN A 185 4.24 4.31 -12.70
N GLU A 186 3.98 5.56 -12.40
CA GLU A 186 4.92 6.43 -11.71
C GLU A 186 5.17 5.90 -10.31
N VAL A 187 6.43 5.90 -9.86
CA VAL A 187 6.88 5.16 -8.66
C VAL A 187 6.11 5.55 -7.40
N GLU A 188 5.92 6.85 -7.16
CA GLU A 188 5.21 7.33 -5.97
C GLU A 188 3.72 6.96 -6.01
N ILE A 189 3.08 7.06 -7.18
CA ILE A 189 1.68 6.64 -7.37
C ILE A 189 1.52 5.14 -7.18
N PHE A 190 2.40 4.34 -7.79
CA PHE A 190 2.36 2.88 -7.67
C PHE A 190 2.51 2.44 -6.22
N SER A 191 3.49 3.01 -5.52
CA SER A 191 3.73 2.71 -4.10
C SER A 191 2.51 3.09 -3.27
N PHE A 192 2.05 4.33 -3.36
CA PHE A 192 0.91 4.82 -2.61
C PHE A 192 -0.36 3.99 -2.85
N ALA A 193 -0.73 3.76 -4.11
CA ALA A 193 -1.94 3.00 -4.44
C ALA A 193 -1.84 1.54 -3.96
N SER A 194 -0.64 0.95 -3.98
CA SER A 194 -0.40 -0.40 -3.45
C SER A 194 -0.50 -0.45 -1.93
N ASP A 195 -0.01 0.57 -1.24
CA ASP A 195 -0.10 0.68 0.21
C ASP A 195 -1.57 0.86 0.64
N VAL A 196 -2.33 1.74 -0.05
CA VAL A 196 -3.78 1.90 0.15
C VAL A 196 -4.51 0.57 -0.05
N ASP A 197 -4.22 -0.20 -1.11
CA ASP A 197 -4.86 -1.51 -1.34
C ASP A 197 -4.60 -2.47 -0.17
N ALA A 198 -3.36 -2.57 0.30
CA ALA A 198 -2.98 -3.47 1.37
C ALA A 198 -3.60 -3.07 2.71
N ASP A 199 -3.48 -1.81 3.10
CA ASP A 199 -3.94 -1.31 4.40
C ASP A 199 -5.47 -1.33 4.50
N GLN A 200 -6.18 -0.90 3.46
CA GLN A 200 -7.64 -0.90 3.44
C GLN A 200 -8.23 -2.31 3.51
N ARG A 201 -7.58 -3.31 2.89
CA ARG A 201 -7.99 -4.73 3.04
C ARG A 201 -7.83 -5.22 4.47
N MET A 202 -6.70 -4.94 5.11
CA MET A 202 -6.48 -5.34 6.51
C MET A 202 -7.47 -4.67 7.46
N GLU A 203 -7.82 -3.41 7.20
CA GLU A 203 -8.81 -2.70 8.01
C GLU A 203 -10.23 -3.23 7.80
N ILE A 204 -10.63 -3.58 6.58
CA ILE A 204 -11.90 -4.25 6.30
C ILE A 204 -12.02 -5.56 7.09
N GLU A 205 -10.97 -6.40 7.07
CA GLU A 205 -10.96 -7.67 7.82
C GLU A 205 -11.11 -7.43 9.33
N ARG A 206 -10.38 -6.47 9.87
CA ARG A 206 -10.46 -6.09 11.28
C ARG A 206 -11.85 -5.60 11.66
N MET A 207 -12.41 -4.66 10.89
CA MET A 207 -13.75 -4.10 11.12
C MET A 207 -14.84 -5.18 10.99
N GLY A 208 -14.69 -6.09 10.04
CA GLY A 208 -15.57 -7.25 9.87
C GLY A 208 -15.57 -8.18 11.10
N ALA A 209 -14.40 -8.43 11.70
CA ALA A 209 -14.29 -9.20 12.92
C ALA A 209 -14.94 -8.48 14.12
N MET A 210 -14.74 -7.17 14.25
CA MET A 210 -15.37 -6.35 15.30
C MET A 210 -16.90 -6.33 15.15
N LEU A 211 -17.41 -6.13 13.94
CA LEU A 211 -18.84 -6.13 13.65
C LEU A 211 -19.48 -7.49 13.98
N ASN A 212 -18.84 -8.58 13.62
CA ASN A 212 -19.32 -9.93 13.97
C ASN A 212 -19.37 -10.15 15.49
N THR A 213 -18.43 -9.58 16.24
CA THR A 213 -18.43 -9.66 17.71
C THR A 213 -19.57 -8.86 18.30
N LEU A 214 -19.76 -7.62 17.84
CA LEU A 214 -20.86 -6.75 18.28
C LEU A 214 -22.22 -7.39 18.03
N LEU A 215 -22.44 -7.97 16.86
CA LEU A 215 -23.71 -8.62 16.54
C LEU A 215 -24.00 -9.85 17.41
N LYS A 216 -22.98 -10.64 17.78
CA LYS A 216 -23.12 -11.75 18.73
C LYS A 216 -23.45 -11.30 20.15
N GLU A 217 -22.89 -10.19 20.60
CA GLU A 217 -23.18 -9.60 21.93
C GLU A 217 -24.64 -9.14 22.04
N ARG A 218 -25.20 -8.58 20.96
CA ARG A 218 -26.61 -8.13 20.91
C ARG A 218 -27.64 -9.28 20.90
N HIS A 219 -27.26 -10.48 20.54
CA HIS A 219 -28.13 -11.64 20.51
C HIS A 219 -28.07 -12.51 21.79
N ARG A 220 -27.29 -12.10 22.79
CA ARG A 220 -27.21 -12.75 24.11
C ARG A 220 -28.06 -12.05 25.15
#